data_e692f01bc83e2a1006506b080b844c9d
#
_entry.id   e692f01bc83e2a1006506b080b844c9d
#
_cell.length_a   1.000
_cell.length_b   1.000
_cell.length_c   1.000
_cell.angle_alpha   90.00
_cell.angle_beta   90.00
_cell.angle_gamma   90.00
#
_symmetry.space_group_name_H-M   'P 1'
#
loop_
_entity.id
_entity.type
_entity.pdbx_description
1 polymer ?
#
loop_
_entity_poly.entity_id
_entity_poly.type
_entity_poly.pdbx_seq_one_letter_code
_entity_poly.pdbx_strand_id
1 'polypeptide(L)'
;MVQKNFFDFNFEGLRQFLIKDLSIEDKKISMRSKQIWQSVYKKGLFDINNLTTLPTDLRNRIDTLISLKRPEITKTQKSTDGTIKWLIKLFDGNEVECVYIPEKNRATLCISSQVGCTLNCKFCHTGTQRLVKNLNFSEIINQVIIAKEQLNDWSEKKLISNIVLMGMGEPLYNYDNVKLAIEILKDKEGLNYGPKKITVSTAGIANKIPDAAKDLGTYLAISLHAPNDNIREMIMPINKKFKIKDLIKQCKFYTTIVKEKITLEYVMLRGINDNIQCAKELVTLMAQFPCKVNLIEFNPWPGVQYLPTERKEMEKFGKIIQDSGYIATIRRSRGKDIFGACGQLKTSSKKKFKFI
;
A
#
# COMPACT_ATOMS: atom_id res chain seq x y z
N MET A 1 -28.85 11.38 -16.62
CA MET A 1 -27.99 11.70 -15.45
C MET A 1 -26.76 10.81 -15.50
N VAL A 2 -25.56 11.32 -15.18
CA VAL A 2 -24.35 10.49 -15.10
C VAL A 2 -24.43 9.70 -13.80
N GLN A 3 -24.29 8.35 -13.88
CA GLN A 3 -24.24 7.50 -12.70
C GLN A 3 -23.00 7.86 -11.85
N LYS A 4 -23.18 7.92 -10.52
CA LYS A 4 -22.07 8.03 -9.56
C LYS A 4 -21.44 6.64 -9.36
N ASN A 5 -20.11 6.56 -9.26
CA ASN A 5 -19.49 5.27 -8.95
C ASN A 5 -19.63 4.99 -7.44
N PHE A 6 -20.06 3.78 -7.09
CA PHE A 6 -20.22 3.34 -5.68
C PHE A 6 -18.90 3.48 -4.89
N PHE A 7 -17.78 3.17 -5.52
CA PHE A 7 -16.49 3.20 -4.86
C PHE A 7 -15.99 4.62 -4.52
N ASP A 8 -16.63 5.67 -5.08
CA ASP A 8 -16.36 7.07 -4.73
C ASP A 8 -17.05 7.52 -3.44
N PHE A 9 -17.82 6.64 -2.80
CA PHE A 9 -18.41 6.89 -1.49
C PHE A 9 -17.61 6.22 -0.38
N ASN A 10 -17.38 6.92 0.73
CA ASN A 10 -17.23 6.29 2.03
C ASN A 10 -18.61 5.96 2.60
N PHE A 11 -18.68 5.27 3.74
CA PHE A 11 -19.96 4.81 4.29
C PHE A 11 -20.94 5.97 4.57
N GLU A 12 -20.44 7.07 5.13
CA GLU A 12 -21.28 8.26 5.39
C GLU A 12 -21.71 8.95 4.10
N GLY A 13 -20.83 9.06 3.11
CA GLY A 13 -21.16 9.57 1.78
C GLY A 13 -22.26 8.76 1.10
N LEU A 14 -22.23 7.42 1.22
CA LEU A 14 -23.31 6.56 0.74
C LEU A 14 -24.63 6.86 1.48
N ARG A 15 -24.62 7.01 2.80
CA ARG A 15 -25.82 7.38 3.58
C ARG A 15 -26.43 8.69 3.11
N GLN A 16 -25.59 9.71 2.96
CA GLN A 16 -26.06 11.03 2.49
C GLN A 16 -26.64 10.96 1.08
N PHE A 17 -26.03 10.18 0.18
CA PHE A 17 -26.57 9.94 -1.15
C PHE A 17 -27.95 9.26 -1.09
N LEU A 18 -28.13 8.23 -0.27
CA LEU A 18 -29.38 7.50 -0.14
C LEU A 18 -30.51 8.40 0.43
N ILE A 19 -30.18 9.34 1.31
CA ILE A 19 -31.14 10.32 1.84
C ILE A 19 -31.54 11.32 0.77
N LYS A 20 -30.53 11.97 0.15
CA LYS A 20 -30.76 13.12 -0.74
C LYS A 20 -31.28 12.73 -2.12
N ASP A 21 -30.65 11.73 -2.74
CA ASP A 21 -30.92 11.38 -4.13
C ASP A 21 -32.02 10.29 -4.26
N LEU A 22 -32.22 9.47 -3.20
CA LEU A 22 -33.18 8.37 -3.19
C LEU A 22 -34.33 8.57 -2.18
N SER A 23 -34.31 9.65 -1.41
CA SER A 23 -35.36 9.99 -0.43
C SER A 23 -35.70 8.81 0.50
N ILE A 24 -34.68 8.07 0.97
CA ILE A 24 -34.90 6.97 1.91
C ILE A 24 -35.21 7.55 3.29
N GLU A 25 -36.26 7.07 3.90
CA GLU A 25 -36.71 7.46 5.24
C GLU A 25 -35.60 7.24 6.29
N ASP A 26 -35.43 8.19 7.21
CA ASP A 26 -34.38 8.16 8.25
C ASP A 26 -34.36 6.85 9.07
N LYS A 27 -35.54 6.32 9.41
CA LYS A 27 -35.67 5.05 10.14
C LYS A 27 -35.13 3.83 9.38
N LYS A 28 -35.07 3.90 8.04
CA LYS A 28 -34.60 2.80 7.17
C LYS A 28 -33.15 3.00 6.70
N ILE A 29 -32.61 4.22 6.81
CA ILE A 29 -31.33 4.58 6.20
C ILE A 29 -30.16 3.73 6.71
N SER A 30 -30.05 3.52 8.02
CA SER A 30 -28.98 2.72 8.62
C SER A 30 -28.98 1.28 8.08
N MET A 31 -30.16 0.66 8.01
CA MET A 31 -30.30 -0.70 7.51
C MET A 31 -29.97 -0.77 6.00
N ARG A 32 -30.50 0.15 5.18
CA ARG A 32 -30.30 0.14 3.73
C ARG A 32 -28.86 0.40 3.35
N SER A 33 -28.19 1.36 4.00
CA SER A 33 -26.77 1.64 3.79
C SER A 33 -25.91 0.40 4.10
N LYS A 34 -26.16 -0.27 5.21
CA LYS A 34 -25.45 -1.52 5.58
C LYS A 34 -25.71 -2.63 4.57
N GLN A 35 -26.94 -2.84 4.12
CA GLN A 35 -27.27 -3.86 3.14
C GLN A 35 -26.48 -3.68 1.84
N ILE A 36 -26.44 -2.46 1.30
CA ILE A 36 -25.66 -2.17 0.09
C ILE A 36 -24.17 -2.35 0.34
N TRP A 37 -23.64 -1.74 1.40
CA TRP A 37 -22.24 -1.76 1.76
C TRP A 37 -21.69 -3.18 1.95
N GLN A 38 -22.40 -4.01 2.72
CA GLN A 38 -22.06 -5.41 2.94
C GLN A 38 -22.16 -6.25 1.67
N SER A 39 -23.16 -6.00 0.83
CA SER A 39 -23.32 -6.73 -0.43
C SER A 39 -22.12 -6.52 -1.33
N VAL A 40 -21.61 -5.30 -1.43
CA VAL A 40 -20.46 -4.99 -2.28
C VAL A 40 -19.13 -5.41 -1.60
N TYR A 41 -18.84 -4.89 -0.40
CA TYR A 41 -17.53 -5.06 0.21
C TYR A 41 -17.32 -6.40 0.93
N LYS A 42 -18.38 -7.01 1.44
CA LYS A 42 -18.27 -8.28 2.18
C LYS A 42 -18.58 -9.49 1.31
N LYS A 43 -19.60 -9.37 0.42
CA LYS A 43 -20.06 -10.50 -0.41
C LYS A 43 -19.53 -10.46 -1.85
N GLY A 44 -18.97 -9.33 -2.32
CA GLY A 44 -18.46 -9.18 -3.69
C GLY A 44 -19.57 -9.17 -4.75
N LEU A 45 -20.73 -8.62 -4.44
CA LEU A 45 -21.82 -8.52 -5.39
C LEU A 45 -21.70 -7.21 -6.17
N PHE A 46 -21.37 -7.31 -7.44
CA PHE A 46 -21.12 -6.15 -8.32
C PHE A 46 -22.18 -5.95 -9.41
N ASP A 47 -23.34 -6.57 -9.22
CA ASP A 47 -24.55 -6.32 -10.00
C ASP A 47 -25.66 -5.92 -9.03
N ILE A 48 -26.25 -4.74 -9.24
CA ILE A 48 -27.32 -4.20 -8.38
C ILE A 48 -28.50 -5.17 -8.32
N ASN A 49 -28.78 -5.90 -9.40
CA ASN A 49 -29.86 -6.87 -9.46
C ASN A 49 -29.66 -8.05 -8.48
N ASN A 50 -28.42 -8.35 -8.13
CA ASN A 50 -28.05 -9.41 -7.19
C ASN A 50 -28.15 -8.96 -5.71
N LEU A 51 -28.46 -7.69 -5.42
CA LEU A 51 -28.64 -7.19 -4.06
C LEU A 51 -30.04 -7.54 -3.53
N THR A 52 -30.35 -8.83 -3.47
CA THR A 52 -31.70 -9.37 -3.16
C THR A 52 -32.20 -9.01 -1.75
N THR A 53 -31.35 -8.51 -0.87
CA THR A 53 -31.74 -7.97 0.44
C THR A 53 -32.46 -6.62 0.35
N LEU A 54 -32.44 -5.99 -0.82
CA LEU A 54 -33.15 -4.75 -1.11
C LEU A 54 -34.46 -5.04 -1.85
N PRO A 55 -35.53 -4.25 -1.63
CA PRO A 55 -36.74 -4.29 -2.46
C PRO A 55 -36.43 -4.03 -3.93
N THR A 56 -37.21 -4.63 -4.84
CA THR A 56 -36.98 -4.53 -6.28
C THR A 56 -37.05 -3.10 -6.80
N ASP A 57 -38.05 -2.32 -6.34
CA ASP A 57 -38.20 -0.91 -6.70
C ASP A 57 -36.97 -0.07 -6.31
N LEU A 58 -36.43 -0.33 -5.11
CA LEU A 58 -35.23 0.37 -4.64
C LEU A 58 -33.99 -0.06 -5.47
N ARG A 59 -33.84 -1.35 -5.81
CA ARG A 59 -32.77 -1.80 -6.70
C ARG A 59 -32.79 -1.11 -8.04
N ASN A 60 -33.97 -1.05 -8.67
CA ASN A 60 -34.14 -0.38 -9.96
C ASN A 60 -33.75 1.11 -9.89
N ARG A 61 -34.14 1.80 -8.81
CA ARG A 61 -33.75 3.21 -8.60
C ARG A 61 -32.27 3.38 -8.37
N ILE A 62 -31.64 2.50 -7.59
CA ILE A 62 -30.18 2.52 -7.37
C ILE A 62 -29.44 2.28 -8.68
N ASP A 63 -29.86 1.31 -9.48
CA ASP A 63 -29.23 0.95 -10.74
C ASP A 63 -29.20 2.10 -11.77
N THR A 64 -30.19 2.99 -11.72
CA THR A 64 -30.17 4.20 -12.57
C THR A 64 -29.17 5.26 -12.11
N LEU A 65 -28.77 5.27 -10.84
CA LEU A 65 -27.99 6.34 -10.22
C LEU A 65 -26.58 5.94 -9.81
N ILE A 66 -26.36 4.66 -9.51
CA ILE A 66 -25.07 4.11 -9.05
C ILE A 66 -24.53 3.10 -10.05
N SER A 67 -23.24 3.22 -10.34
CA SER A 67 -22.45 2.22 -11.07
C SER A 67 -21.51 1.47 -10.11
N LEU A 68 -21.45 0.16 -10.27
CA LEU A 68 -20.48 -0.71 -9.59
C LEU A 68 -19.26 -1.06 -10.47
N LYS A 69 -19.01 -0.26 -11.51
CA LYS A 69 -17.87 -0.47 -12.42
C LYS A 69 -16.53 -0.31 -11.67
N ARG A 70 -15.61 -1.21 -11.93
CA ARG A 70 -14.21 -1.20 -11.46
C ARG A 70 -13.27 -0.87 -12.61
N PRO A 71 -12.07 -0.34 -12.32
CA PRO A 71 -10.99 -0.25 -13.29
C PRO A 71 -10.67 -1.60 -13.95
N GLU A 72 -10.13 -1.55 -15.15
CA GLU A 72 -9.85 -2.71 -15.99
C GLU A 72 -8.45 -3.28 -15.71
N ILE A 73 -8.31 -4.62 -15.70
CA ILE A 73 -7.00 -5.26 -15.77
C ILE A 73 -6.58 -5.30 -17.25
N THR A 74 -5.50 -4.61 -17.58
CA THR A 74 -4.94 -4.62 -18.96
C THR A 74 -3.86 -5.67 -19.12
N LYS A 75 -3.23 -6.13 -18.01
CA LYS A 75 -2.21 -7.18 -18.05
C LYS A 75 -2.17 -7.96 -16.74
N THR A 76 -2.12 -9.28 -16.85
CA THR A 76 -1.85 -10.18 -15.72
C THR A 76 -0.55 -10.93 -15.97
N GLN A 77 0.35 -10.92 -15.00
CA GLN A 77 1.60 -11.67 -15.03
C GLN A 77 1.66 -12.62 -13.82
N LYS A 78 1.99 -13.87 -14.05
CA LYS A 78 2.12 -14.91 -13.00
C LYS A 78 3.57 -15.38 -12.95
N SER A 79 4.16 -15.29 -11.77
CA SER A 79 5.50 -15.80 -11.47
C SER A 79 5.47 -17.29 -11.19
N THR A 80 6.60 -17.95 -11.40
CA THR A 80 6.80 -19.37 -11.03
C THR A 80 6.67 -19.62 -9.53
N ASP A 81 6.83 -18.59 -8.69
CA ASP A 81 6.68 -18.69 -7.24
C ASP A 81 5.23 -18.43 -6.76
N GLY A 82 4.28 -18.30 -7.68
CA GLY A 82 2.87 -18.06 -7.41
C GLY A 82 2.49 -16.58 -7.23
N THR A 83 3.45 -15.65 -7.28
CA THR A 83 3.16 -14.21 -7.26
C THR A 83 2.39 -13.79 -8.50
N ILE A 84 1.38 -12.96 -8.34
CA ILE A 84 0.58 -12.43 -9.45
C ILE A 84 0.68 -10.92 -9.45
N LYS A 85 0.99 -10.32 -10.59
CA LYS A 85 1.01 -8.88 -10.80
C LYS A 85 -0.06 -8.49 -11.80
N TRP A 86 -0.90 -7.53 -11.44
CA TRP A 86 -1.90 -6.93 -12.30
C TRP A 86 -1.52 -5.50 -12.67
N LEU A 87 -1.62 -5.17 -13.93
CA LEU A 87 -1.62 -3.81 -14.44
C LEU A 87 -3.07 -3.37 -14.56
N ILE A 88 -3.45 -2.34 -13.81
CA ILE A 88 -4.81 -1.86 -13.68
C ILE A 88 -4.91 -0.50 -14.34
N LYS A 89 -5.77 -0.37 -15.34
CA LYS A 89 -6.08 0.88 -16.06
C LYS A 89 -7.23 1.60 -15.37
N LEU A 90 -6.94 2.77 -14.84
CA LEU A 90 -7.90 3.65 -14.17
C LEU A 90 -8.84 4.31 -15.18
N PHE A 91 -9.96 4.86 -14.71
CA PHE A 91 -10.96 5.50 -15.59
C PHE A 91 -10.43 6.73 -16.34
N ASP A 92 -9.37 7.37 -15.84
CA ASP A 92 -8.69 8.49 -16.51
C ASP A 92 -7.63 8.04 -17.54
N GLY A 93 -7.47 6.72 -17.73
CA GLY A 93 -6.53 6.10 -18.64
C GLY A 93 -5.12 5.93 -18.09
N ASN A 94 -4.83 6.38 -16.87
CA ASN A 94 -3.57 6.08 -16.20
C ASN A 94 -3.55 4.63 -15.71
N GLU A 95 -2.36 4.10 -15.41
CA GLU A 95 -2.19 2.72 -14.98
C GLU A 95 -1.41 2.63 -13.67
N VAL A 96 -1.76 1.64 -12.87
CA VAL A 96 -1.02 1.27 -11.65
C VAL A 96 -0.82 -0.23 -11.58
N GLU A 97 0.23 -0.65 -10.90
CA GLU A 97 0.51 -2.06 -10.64
C GLU A 97 0.11 -2.44 -9.22
N CYS A 98 -0.46 -3.64 -9.09
CA CYS A 98 -0.84 -4.27 -7.83
C CYS A 98 -0.29 -5.70 -7.83
N VAL A 99 0.24 -6.18 -6.68
CA VAL A 99 0.93 -7.48 -6.61
C VAL A 99 0.40 -8.34 -5.47
N TYR A 100 -0.09 -9.53 -5.81
CA TYR A 100 -0.45 -10.57 -4.86
C TYR A 100 0.75 -11.50 -4.61
N ILE A 101 1.13 -11.67 -3.35
CA ILE A 101 2.31 -12.43 -2.93
C ILE A 101 1.85 -13.54 -1.98
N PRO A 102 1.67 -14.79 -2.48
CA PRO A 102 1.30 -15.92 -1.64
C PRO A 102 2.51 -16.44 -0.85
N GLU A 103 2.27 -16.84 0.40
CA GLU A 103 3.20 -17.57 1.25
C GLU A 103 2.47 -18.77 1.88
N LYS A 104 3.20 -19.69 2.51
CA LYS A 104 2.62 -20.94 3.04
C LYS A 104 1.37 -20.74 3.92
N ASN A 105 1.38 -19.74 4.81
CA ASN A 105 0.33 -19.52 5.82
C ASN A 105 -0.33 -18.14 5.73
N ARG A 106 0.05 -17.32 4.76
CA ARG A 106 -0.48 -15.96 4.56
C ARG A 106 -0.32 -15.55 3.11
N ALA A 107 -1.07 -14.54 2.71
CA ALA A 107 -0.77 -13.84 1.48
C ALA A 107 -0.84 -12.34 1.68
N THR A 108 0.02 -11.62 1.00
CA THR A 108 0.14 -10.17 1.08
C THR A 108 -0.27 -9.56 -0.25
N LEU A 109 -1.14 -8.56 -0.21
CA LEU A 109 -1.44 -7.72 -1.36
C LEU A 109 -0.66 -6.42 -1.23
N CYS A 110 0.21 -6.15 -2.19
CA CYS A 110 0.95 -4.91 -2.32
C CYS A 110 0.19 -3.96 -3.25
N ILE A 111 -0.27 -2.83 -2.73
CA ILE A 111 -1.05 -1.84 -3.46
C ILE A 111 -0.31 -0.53 -3.61
N SER A 112 -0.66 0.21 -4.67
CA SER A 112 -0.10 1.50 -5.04
C SER A 112 -0.92 2.66 -4.48
N SER A 113 -0.27 3.78 -4.17
CA SER A 113 -0.89 5.01 -3.67
C SER A 113 -0.81 6.19 -4.65
N GLN A 114 0.04 6.08 -5.67
CA GLN A 114 0.25 7.13 -6.69
C GLN A 114 0.51 6.48 -8.05
N VAL A 115 0.31 7.22 -9.12
CA VAL A 115 0.85 6.92 -10.45
C VAL A 115 2.21 7.61 -10.57
N GLY A 116 3.31 6.84 -10.56
CA GLY A 116 4.66 7.36 -10.44
C GLY A 116 5.02 7.76 -9.00
N CYS A 117 6.12 8.50 -8.82
CA CYS A 117 6.59 8.93 -7.50
C CYS A 117 7.45 10.21 -7.60
N THR A 118 7.38 11.08 -6.59
CA THR A 118 8.19 12.31 -6.52
C THR A 118 9.56 12.11 -5.89
N LEU A 119 9.80 10.98 -5.19
CA LEU A 119 10.93 10.83 -4.29
C LEU A 119 12.25 10.54 -5.00
N ASN A 120 12.19 9.99 -6.22
CA ASN A 120 13.36 9.72 -7.05
C ASN A 120 14.45 8.86 -6.32
N CYS A 121 14.02 7.87 -5.50
CA CYS A 121 14.91 6.92 -4.86
C CYS A 121 15.69 6.15 -5.95
N LYS A 122 17.03 6.17 -5.89
CA LYS A 122 17.88 5.72 -6.99
C LYS A 122 17.83 4.21 -7.26
N PHE A 123 17.46 3.42 -6.26
CA PHE A 123 17.32 1.97 -6.36
C PHE A 123 15.90 1.53 -6.78
N CYS A 124 14.93 2.45 -6.87
CA CYS A 124 13.53 2.14 -7.14
C CYS A 124 13.13 2.48 -8.59
N HIS A 125 12.58 1.52 -9.32
CA HIS A 125 12.14 1.73 -10.70
C HIS A 125 10.99 2.74 -10.79
N THR A 126 10.03 2.70 -9.83
CA THR A 126 8.97 3.73 -9.72
C THR A 126 9.57 5.12 -9.52
N GLY A 127 10.72 5.24 -8.85
CA GLY A 127 11.42 6.51 -8.66
C GLY A 127 11.89 7.16 -9.97
N THR A 128 12.03 6.39 -11.05
CA THR A 128 12.36 6.92 -12.39
C THR A 128 11.14 7.44 -13.14
N GLN A 129 9.93 7.13 -12.69
CA GLN A 129 8.67 7.61 -13.24
C GLN A 129 8.22 8.82 -12.43
N ARG A 130 8.24 10.00 -13.05
CA ARG A 130 7.74 11.22 -12.41
C ARG A 130 6.29 11.03 -11.94
N LEU A 131 5.94 11.68 -10.85
CA LEU A 131 4.56 11.69 -10.36
C LEU A 131 3.61 12.22 -11.43
N VAL A 132 2.61 11.39 -11.78
CA VAL A 132 1.51 11.76 -12.66
C VAL A 132 0.35 12.30 -11.83
N LYS A 133 -0.10 11.51 -10.83
CA LYS A 133 -1.18 11.89 -9.91
C LYS A 133 -1.14 11.10 -8.60
N ASN A 134 -1.78 11.64 -7.57
CA ASN A 134 -2.21 10.89 -6.42
C ASN A 134 -3.42 10.02 -6.80
N LEU A 135 -3.48 8.77 -6.33
CA LEU A 135 -4.70 7.97 -6.42
C LEU A 135 -5.73 8.51 -5.44
N ASN A 136 -6.99 8.62 -5.85
CA ASN A 136 -8.06 8.84 -4.90
C ASN A 136 -8.32 7.57 -4.08
N PHE A 137 -9.07 7.66 -2.99
CA PHE A 137 -9.30 6.52 -2.11
C PHE A 137 -10.01 5.36 -2.80
N SER A 138 -10.91 5.64 -3.75
CA SER A 138 -11.60 4.60 -4.53
C SER A 138 -10.64 3.85 -5.45
N GLU A 139 -9.66 4.54 -6.07
CA GLU A 139 -8.64 3.90 -6.90
C GLU A 139 -7.68 3.04 -6.06
N ILE A 140 -7.43 3.42 -4.80
CA ILE A 140 -6.65 2.60 -3.86
C ILE A 140 -7.44 1.34 -3.47
N ILE A 141 -8.72 1.48 -3.11
CA ILE A 141 -9.60 0.38 -2.70
C ILE A 141 -9.88 -0.57 -3.86
N ASN A 142 -10.07 -0.05 -5.08
CA ASN A 142 -10.34 -0.89 -6.24
C ASN A 142 -9.21 -1.88 -6.55
N GLN A 143 -7.96 -1.60 -6.19
CA GLN A 143 -6.88 -2.58 -6.30
C GLN A 143 -7.15 -3.81 -5.42
N VAL A 144 -7.69 -3.60 -4.21
CA VAL A 144 -8.05 -4.70 -3.29
C VAL A 144 -9.27 -5.46 -3.81
N ILE A 145 -10.30 -4.76 -4.28
CA ILE A 145 -11.52 -5.35 -4.81
C ILE A 145 -11.21 -6.21 -6.04
N ILE A 146 -10.44 -5.68 -6.99
CA ILE A 146 -10.02 -6.40 -8.20
C ILE A 146 -9.22 -7.66 -7.84
N ALA A 147 -8.27 -7.55 -6.91
CA ALA A 147 -7.49 -8.69 -6.47
C ALA A 147 -8.36 -9.77 -5.81
N LYS A 148 -9.32 -9.38 -4.96
CA LYS A 148 -10.29 -10.31 -4.35
C LYS A 148 -11.17 -10.98 -5.40
N GLU A 149 -11.63 -10.25 -6.40
CA GLU A 149 -12.42 -10.75 -7.52
C GLU A 149 -11.63 -11.78 -8.35
N GLN A 150 -10.37 -11.46 -8.72
CA GLN A 150 -9.49 -12.35 -9.46
C GLN A 150 -9.14 -13.65 -8.72
N LEU A 151 -9.13 -13.60 -7.38
CA LEU A 151 -8.82 -14.74 -6.51
C LEU A 151 -10.07 -15.45 -5.98
N ASN A 152 -11.26 -14.93 -6.27
CA ASN A 152 -12.53 -15.35 -5.67
C ASN A 152 -12.47 -15.34 -4.12
N ASP A 153 -11.86 -14.30 -3.53
CA ASP A 153 -11.56 -14.18 -2.09
C ASP A 153 -12.73 -13.55 -1.30
N TRP A 154 -13.92 -14.18 -1.37
CA TRP A 154 -15.14 -13.69 -0.69
C TRP A 154 -15.60 -14.57 0.47
N SER A 155 -14.84 -15.61 0.79
CA SER A 155 -15.10 -16.49 1.93
C SER A 155 -14.68 -15.83 3.27
N GLU A 156 -15.15 -16.39 4.38
CA GLU A 156 -14.75 -15.94 5.73
C GLU A 156 -13.24 -16.07 5.96
N LYS A 157 -12.63 -17.15 5.45
CA LYS A 157 -11.18 -17.33 5.48
C LYS A 157 -10.56 -16.63 4.27
N LYS A 158 -10.14 -15.39 4.49
CA LYS A 158 -9.52 -14.55 3.45
C LYS A 158 -8.22 -15.16 2.93
N LEU A 159 -8.10 -15.26 1.61
CA LEU A 159 -6.83 -15.56 0.93
C LEU A 159 -5.85 -14.40 1.09
N ILE A 160 -6.30 -13.16 0.83
CA ILE A 160 -5.51 -11.95 1.08
C ILE A 160 -5.58 -11.66 2.58
N SER A 161 -4.56 -12.06 3.33
CA SER A 161 -4.52 -11.90 4.78
C SER A 161 -3.89 -10.59 5.24
N ASN A 162 -3.07 -9.97 4.40
CA ASN A 162 -2.34 -8.73 4.71
C ASN A 162 -2.34 -7.77 3.52
N ILE A 163 -2.39 -6.48 3.80
CA ILE A 163 -2.32 -5.41 2.80
C ILE A 163 -1.13 -4.51 3.13
N VAL A 164 -0.29 -4.20 2.13
CA VAL A 164 0.84 -3.30 2.30
C VAL A 164 0.81 -2.20 1.25
N LEU A 165 0.93 -0.95 1.68
CA LEU A 165 1.07 0.20 0.78
C LEU A 165 2.57 0.39 0.47
N MET A 166 3.10 -0.55 -0.33
CA MET A 166 4.51 -0.63 -0.74
C MET A 166 4.66 -0.72 -2.27
N GLY A 167 3.58 -0.46 -3.00
CA GLY A 167 3.56 -0.40 -4.45
C GLY A 167 4.10 0.93 -4.97
N MET A 168 3.50 1.47 -6.01
CA MET A 168 3.92 2.74 -6.60
C MET A 168 3.51 3.93 -5.74
N GLY A 169 4.46 4.88 -5.53
CA GLY A 169 4.21 6.14 -4.84
C GLY A 169 4.65 6.19 -3.38
N GLU A 170 4.48 7.37 -2.78
CA GLU A 170 4.71 7.64 -1.36
C GLU A 170 3.36 7.87 -0.66
N PRO A 171 2.89 6.93 0.18
CA PRO A 171 1.57 7.03 0.80
C PRO A 171 1.36 8.29 1.64
N LEU A 172 2.38 8.78 2.35
CA LEU A 172 2.24 9.96 3.21
C LEU A 172 2.20 11.28 2.43
N TYR A 173 2.54 11.29 1.13
CA TYR A 173 2.27 12.42 0.24
C TYR A 173 0.86 12.37 -0.37
N ASN A 174 0.14 11.25 -0.22
CA ASN A 174 -1.26 11.10 -0.58
C ASN A 174 -2.12 10.81 0.66
N TYR A 175 -1.82 11.48 1.77
CA TYR A 175 -2.27 11.12 3.12
C TYR A 175 -3.78 11.00 3.25
N ASP A 176 -4.54 11.99 2.80
CA ASP A 176 -6.00 12.02 3.01
C ASP A 176 -6.71 10.88 2.28
N ASN A 177 -6.32 10.58 1.05
CA ASN A 177 -6.87 9.43 0.31
C ASN A 177 -6.45 8.10 0.93
N VAL A 178 -5.20 7.98 1.39
CA VAL A 178 -4.71 6.78 2.08
C VAL A 178 -5.47 6.58 3.40
N LYS A 179 -5.73 7.63 4.16
CA LYS A 179 -6.54 7.57 5.39
C LYS A 179 -7.94 7.05 5.11
N LEU A 180 -8.66 7.62 4.16
CA LEU A 180 -10.00 7.17 3.76
C LEU A 180 -10.00 5.71 3.27
N ALA A 181 -9.01 5.32 2.46
CA ALA A 181 -8.87 3.93 2.02
C ALA A 181 -8.64 2.97 3.21
N ILE A 182 -7.81 3.33 4.18
CA ILE A 182 -7.58 2.53 5.39
C ILE A 182 -8.83 2.43 6.25
N GLU A 183 -9.64 3.48 6.35
CA GLU A 183 -10.94 3.45 7.04
C GLU A 183 -11.86 2.40 6.41
N ILE A 184 -11.98 2.38 5.07
CA ILE A 184 -12.78 1.38 4.34
C ILE A 184 -12.20 -0.03 4.52
N LEU A 185 -10.88 -0.19 4.47
CA LEU A 185 -10.22 -1.48 4.70
C LEU A 185 -10.52 -2.04 6.11
N LYS A 186 -10.57 -1.18 7.13
CA LYS A 186 -10.81 -1.55 8.53
C LYS A 186 -12.30 -1.72 8.86
N ASP A 187 -13.19 -1.22 8.02
CA ASP A 187 -14.62 -1.23 8.31
C ASP A 187 -15.15 -2.65 8.54
N LYS A 188 -15.68 -2.89 9.73
CA LYS A 188 -16.21 -4.18 10.17
C LYS A 188 -17.43 -4.63 9.36
N GLU A 189 -18.21 -3.69 8.85
CA GLU A 189 -19.36 -3.97 7.99
C GLU A 189 -18.97 -4.15 6.51
N GLY A 190 -17.70 -3.91 6.17
CA GLY A 190 -17.14 -4.02 4.83
C GLY A 190 -16.02 -5.04 4.73
N LEU A 191 -14.83 -4.56 4.34
CA LEU A 191 -13.66 -5.41 4.07
C LEU A 191 -13.06 -6.05 5.33
N ASN A 192 -13.22 -5.42 6.49
CA ASN A 192 -12.87 -5.95 7.82
C ASN A 192 -11.43 -6.50 7.92
N TYR A 193 -10.44 -5.75 7.48
CA TYR A 193 -9.04 -6.02 7.79
C TYR A 193 -8.69 -5.45 9.15
N GLY A 194 -8.15 -6.27 10.05
CA GLY A 194 -7.66 -5.77 11.33
C GLY A 194 -6.52 -4.75 11.13
N PRO A 195 -6.36 -3.75 12.01
CA PRO A 195 -5.32 -2.72 11.87
C PRO A 195 -3.92 -3.31 11.69
N LYS A 196 -3.61 -4.41 12.39
CA LYS A 196 -2.33 -5.15 12.31
C LYS A 196 -2.18 -6.01 11.04
N LYS A 197 -3.18 -6.01 10.17
CA LYS A 197 -3.12 -6.66 8.84
C LYS A 197 -2.81 -5.66 7.72
N ILE A 198 -2.70 -4.38 8.06
CA ILE A 198 -2.40 -3.29 7.15
C ILE A 198 -1.06 -2.68 7.54
N THR A 199 -0.16 -2.51 6.58
CA THR A 199 1.11 -1.82 6.78
C THR A 199 1.21 -0.63 5.83
N VAL A 200 1.39 0.56 6.38
CA VAL A 200 1.74 1.75 5.61
C VAL A 200 3.26 1.85 5.58
N SER A 201 3.83 1.96 4.39
CA SER A 201 5.26 2.21 4.21
C SER A 201 5.50 3.66 3.82
N THR A 202 6.57 4.25 4.33
CA THR A 202 6.99 5.59 3.93
C THR A 202 8.50 5.68 3.77
N ALA A 203 8.91 6.48 2.82
CA ALA A 203 10.32 6.85 2.66
C ALA A 203 10.81 7.81 3.76
N GLY A 204 9.96 8.11 4.74
CA GLY A 204 10.31 8.95 5.88
C GLY A 204 9.87 10.40 5.73
N ILE A 205 8.61 10.63 5.37
CA ILE A 205 7.98 11.96 5.42
C ILE A 205 7.71 12.30 6.89
N ALA A 206 8.78 12.71 7.60
CA ALA A 206 8.80 12.78 9.05
C ALA A 206 7.67 13.62 9.65
N ASN A 207 7.32 14.74 9.04
CA ASN A 207 6.25 15.62 9.51
C ASN A 207 4.83 15.04 9.40
N LYS A 208 4.64 13.91 8.67
CA LYS A 208 3.35 13.22 8.52
C LYS A 208 3.24 11.95 9.38
N ILE A 209 4.32 11.48 9.98
CA ILE A 209 4.31 10.31 10.86
C ILE A 209 3.43 10.52 12.12
N PRO A 210 3.43 11.70 12.77
CA PRO A 210 2.53 11.95 13.89
C PRO A 210 1.04 11.85 13.55
N ASP A 211 0.64 12.34 12.39
CA ASP A 211 -0.74 12.22 11.90
C ASP A 211 -1.09 10.75 11.68
N ALA A 212 -0.18 10.01 11.02
CA ALA A 212 -0.35 8.57 10.79
C ALA A 212 -0.47 7.77 12.09
N ALA A 213 0.26 8.13 13.15
CA ALA A 213 0.17 7.50 14.45
C ALA A 213 -1.22 7.66 15.08
N LYS A 214 -1.81 8.85 14.98
CA LYS A 214 -3.12 9.17 15.58
C LYS A 214 -4.29 8.60 14.81
N ASP A 215 -4.21 8.67 13.47
CA ASP A 215 -5.36 8.43 12.60
C ASP A 215 -5.43 7.00 12.07
N LEU A 216 -4.30 6.39 11.70
CA LEU A 216 -4.31 5.14 10.95
C LEU A 216 -4.36 3.91 11.85
N GLY A 217 -3.59 3.88 12.94
CA GLY A 217 -3.52 2.77 13.89
C GLY A 217 -2.98 1.46 13.28
N THR A 218 -2.34 1.52 12.11
CA THR A 218 -1.82 0.38 11.34
C THR A 218 -0.37 0.09 11.72
N TYR A 219 0.24 -0.94 11.15
CA TYR A 219 1.70 -1.06 11.17
C TYR A 219 2.34 0.01 10.29
N LEU A 220 3.51 0.48 10.73
CA LEU A 220 4.35 1.42 9.98
C LEU A 220 5.65 0.73 9.57
N ALA A 221 6.01 0.87 8.29
CA ALA A 221 7.32 0.53 7.77
C ALA A 221 8.04 1.80 7.31
N ILE A 222 9.30 1.92 7.68
CA ILE A 222 10.17 3.03 7.28
C ILE A 222 11.22 2.53 6.31
N SER A 223 11.18 3.04 5.10
CA SER A 223 12.25 2.86 4.11
C SER A 223 13.49 3.64 4.57
N LEU A 224 14.27 3.04 5.47
CA LEU A 224 15.48 3.64 6.02
C LEU A 224 16.65 3.53 5.03
N HIS A 225 16.96 2.32 4.62
CA HIS A 225 17.91 1.91 3.59
C HIS A 225 19.37 2.35 3.79
N ALA A 226 19.66 3.14 4.80
CA ALA A 226 21.00 3.55 5.16
C ALA A 226 21.11 3.86 6.66
N PRO A 227 22.28 3.64 7.29
CA PRO A 227 22.45 3.88 8.71
C PRO A 227 22.85 5.32 9.05
N ASN A 228 23.25 6.11 8.05
CA ASN A 228 23.67 7.51 8.20
C ASN A 228 23.18 8.39 7.05
N ASP A 229 23.19 9.71 7.27
CA ASP A 229 22.66 10.68 6.34
C ASP A 229 23.44 10.73 5.01
N ASN A 230 24.75 10.50 5.02
CA ASN A 230 25.56 10.56 3.81
C ASN A 230 25.16 9.48 2.80
N ILE A 231 25.10 8.23 3.24
CA ILE A 231 24.66 7.11 2.39
C ILE A 231 23.18 7.30 2.01
N ARG A 232 22.35 7.69 2.98
CA ARG A 232 20.90 7.85 2.74
C ARG A 232 20.61 8.93 1.70
N GLU A 233 21.28 10.07 1.76
CA GLU A 233 21.10 11.16 0.81
C GLU A 233 21.52 10.76 -0.62
N MET A 234 22.57 9.96 -0.75
CA MET A 234 23.04 9.46 -2.03
C MET A 234 21.99 8.57 -2.72
N ILE A 235 21.32 7.67 -1.98
CA ILE A 235 20.36 6.71 -2.54
C ILE A 235 18.91 7.16 -2.45
N MET A 236 18.58 8.06 -1.50
CA MET A 236 17.24 8.60 -1.23
C MET A 236 17.29 10.12 -1.08
N PRO A 237 17.06 10.90 -2.15
CA PRO A 237 17.16 12.37 -2.11
C PRO A 237 16.25 13.05 -1.08
N ILE A 238 15.17 12.39 -0.63
CA ILE A 238 14.27 12.90 0.42
C ILE A 238 15.01 13.16 1.74
N ASN A 239 16.17 12.54 1.97
CA ASN A 239 17.00 12.77 3.15
C ASN A 239 17.52 14.22 3.26
N LYS A 240 17.60 14.96 2.14
CA LYS A 240 17.91 16.39 2.15
C LYS A 240 16.88 17.17 2.95
N LYS A 241 15.60 16.77 2.88
CA LYS A 241 14.48 17.43 3.56
C LYS A 241 14.25 16.87 4.96
N PHE A 242 14.36 15.55 5.14
CA PHE A 242 14.10 14.86 6.40
C PHE A 242 15.30 13.99 6.76
N LYS A 243 16.16 14.53 7.64
CA LYS A 243 17.34 13.82 8.13
C LYS A 243 16.96 12.64 9.04
N ILE A 244 17.85 11.66 9.16
CA ILE A 244 17.62 10.47 9.99
C ILE A 244 17.25 10.86 11.42
N LYS A 245 17.89 11.89 12.00
CA LYS A 245 17.60 12.37 13.36
C LYS A 245 16.12 12.75 13.53
N ASP A 246 15.57 13.49 12.56
CA ASP A 246 14.17 13.94 12.58
C ASP A 246 13.24 12.74 12.39
N LEU A 247 13.59 11.84 11.49
CA LEU A 247 12.83 10.61 11.24
C LEU A 247 12.75 9.75 12.52
N ILE A 248 13.89 9.49 13.18
CA ILE A 248 13.94 8.72 14.43
C ILE A 248 13.11 9.38 15.54
N LYS A 249 13.14 10.72 15.66
CA LYS A 249 12.28 11.45 16.61
C LYS A 249 10.80 11.13 16.38
N GLN A 250 10.34 11.10 15.13
CA GLN A 250 8.94 10.80 14.82
C GLN A 250 8.63 9.30 14.98
N CYS A 251 9.59 8.43 14.73
CA CYS A 251 9.45 6.99 15.01
C CYS A 251 9.25 6.71 16.52
N LYS A 252 10.00 7.40 17.39
CA LYS A 252 9.80 7.34 18.85
C LYS A 252 8.37 7.76 19.21
N PHE A 253 7.90 8.89 18.68
CA PHE A 253 6.53 9.35 18.90
C PHE A 253 5.49 8.33 18.41
N TYR A 254 5.67 7.77 17.22
CA TYR A 254 4.76 6.75 16.67
C TYR A 254 4.61 5.56 17.61
N THR A 255 5.72 5.04 18.15
CA THR A 255 5.70 3.87 19.02
C THR A 255 5.06 4.14 20.39
N THR A 256 5.00 5.39 20.86
CA THR A 256 4.27 5.74 22.10
C THR A 256 2.75 5.72 21.91
N ILE A 257 2.26 6.01 20.70
CA ILE A 257 0.82 6.06 20.39
C ILE A 257 0.31 4.68 19.98
N VAL A 258 0.95 4.06 18.99
CA VAL A 258 0.46 2.80 18.40
C VAL A 258 0.87 1.59 19.24
N LYS A 259 1.91 1.71 20.07
CA LYS A 259 2.47 0.64 20.93
C LYS A 259 2.90 -0.62 20.18
N GLU A 260 3.33 -0.45 18.92
CA GLU A 260 3.82 -1.52 18.06
C GLU A 260 5.23 -1.20 17.56
N LYS A 261 6.02 -2.24 17.28
CA LYS A 261 7.36 -2.08 16.70
C LYS A 261 7.24 -1.57 15.26
N ILE A 262 8.03 -0.54 14.93
CA ILE A 262 8.21 -0.09 13.55
C ILE A 262 9.09 -1.10 12.81
N THR A 263 8.78 -1.36 11.53
CA THR A 263 9.64 -2.14 10.66
C THR A 263 10.55 -1.18 9.89
N LEU A 264 11.86 -1.33 10.06
CA LEU A 264 12.85 -0.66 9.22
C LEU A 264 13.09 -1.52 7.98
N GLU A 265 12.81 -0.98 6.81
CA GLU A 265 13.11 -1.63 5.54
C GLU A 265 14.53 -1.18 5.11
N TYR A 266 15.40 -2.14 4.79
CA TYR A 266 16.79 -1.89 4.46
C TYR A 266 17.19 -2.69 3.22
N VAL A 267 17.16 -2.04 2.05
CA VAL A 267 17.62 -2.64 0.79
C VAL A 267 19.15 -2.74 0.82
N MET A 268 19.68 -3.93 0.59
CA MET A 268 21.13 -4.19 0.62
C MET A 268 21.73 -3.95 -0.77
N LEU A 269 22.58 -2.92 -0.86
CA LEU A 269 23.25 -2.50 -2.09
C LEU A 269 24.75 -2.78 -1.97
N ARG A 270 25.28 -3.63 -2.85
CA ARG A 270 26.68 -4.10 -2.81
C ARG A 270 27.66 -2.92 -2.82
N GLY A 271 28.57 -2.90 -1.83
CA GLY A 271 29.63 -1.90 -1.69
C GLY A 271 29.15 -0.49 -1.29
N ILE A 272 27.87 -0.33 -0.93
CA ILE A 272 27.30 0.98 -0.57
C ILE A 272 26.88 1.01 0.90
N ASN A 273 25.98 0.12 1.29
CA ASN A 273 25.38 0.12 2.62
C ASN A 273 25.43 -1.25 3.32
N ASP A 274 26.22 -2.18 2.82
CA ASP A 274 26.23 -3.59 3.21
C ASP A 274 27.45 -4.02 4.04
N ASN A 275 28.33 -3.09 4.38
CA ASN A 275 29.52 -3.40 5.19
C ASN A 275 29.22 -3.49 6.70
N ILE A 276 30.18 -4.03 7.47
CA ILE A 276 30.09 -4.24 8.92
C ILE A 276 29.86 -2.93 9.68
N GLN A 277 30.47 -1.83 9.25
CA GLN A 277 30.28 -0.52 9.90
C GLN A 277 28.83 -0.05 9.76
N CYS A 278 28.22 -0.22 8.60
CA CYS A 278 26.80 0.07 8.40
C CYS A 278 25.89 -0.76 9.32
N ALA A 279 26.22 -2.04 9.56
CA ALA A 279 25.45 -2.87 10.49
C ALA A 279 25.54 -2.33 11.93
N LYS A 280 26.72 -1.94 12.41
CA LYS A 280 26.94 -1.37 13.74
C LYS A 280 26.22 -0.03 13.92
N GLU A 281 26.30 0.85 12.93
CA GLU A 281 25.57 2.13 12.92
C GLU A 281 24.06 1.91 12.94
N LEU A 282 23.55 0.93 12.18
CA LEU A 282 22.13 0.57 12.18
C LEU A 282 21.68 0.07 13.57
N VAL A 283 22.47 -0.74 14.26
CA VAL A 283 22.20 -1.17 15.64
C VAL A 283 22.07 0.05 16.56
N THR A 284 22.97 1.03 16.44
CA THR A 284 22.90 2.28 17.23
C THR A 284 21.61 3.06 16.99
N LEU A 285 21.10 3.09 15.75
CA LEU A 285 19.80 3.70 15.45
C LEU A 285 18.65 2.89 16.05
N MET A 286 18.70 1.56 15.92
CA MET A 286 17.66 0.66 16.43
C MET A 286 17.53 0.70 17.95
N ALA A 287 18.61 1.00 18.67
CA ALA A 287 18.59 1.15 20.13
C ALA A 287 17.71 2.31 20.62
N GLN A 288 17.30 3.22 19.75
CA GLN A 288 16.62 4.43 20.15
C GLN A 288 15.10 4.30 20.28
N PHE A 289 14.47 3.24 19.71
CA PHE A 289 13.02 3.02 19.76
C PHE A 289 12.65 1.56 19.45
N PRO A 290 11.46 1.10 19.83
CA PRO A 290 11.00 -0.24 19.52
C PRO A 290 10.86 -0.48 18.01
N CYS A 291 11.77 -1.28 17.43
CA CYS A 291 11.78 -1.59 16.01
C CYS A 291 12.30 -3.00 15.72
N LYS A 292 12.15 -3.40 14.48
CA LYS A 292 12.77 -4.57 13.84
C LYS A 292 13.24 -4.17 12.45
N VAL A 293 14.13 -4.94 11.85
CA VAL A 293 14.61 -4.65 10.50
C VAL A 293 14.31 -5.80 9.54
N ASN A 294 13.89 -5.45 8.33
CA ASN A 294 13.84 -6.33 7.18
C ASN A 294 15.00 -5.97 6.25
N LEU A 295 15.93 -6.88 6.10
CA LEU A 295 17.00 -6.82 5.10
C LEU A 295 16.42 -7.32 3.78
N ILE A 296 16.41 -6.45 2.76
CA ILE A 296 15.82 -6.72 1.46
C ILE A 296 16.93 -6.91 0.44
N GLU A 297 16.93 -8.05 -0.24
CA GLU A 297 17.77 -8.24 -1.41
C GLU A 297 17.37 -7.21 -2.48
N PHE A 298 18.34 -6.48 -3.00
CA PHE A 298 18.09 -5.55 -4.09
C PHE A 298 17.61 -6.30 -5.35
N ASN A 299 16.55 -5.80 -5.98
CA ASN A 299 15.98 -6.38 -7.19
C ASN A 299 16.33 -5.47 -8.37
N PRO A 300 17.29 -5.84 -9.21
CA PRO A 300 17.68 -5.04 -10.37
C PRO A 300 16.53 -4.83 -11.36
N TRP A 301 16.56 -3.72 -12.07
CA TRP A 301 15.68 -3.37 -13.17
C TRP A 301 16.49 -2.77 -14.32
N PRO A 302 15.99 -2.74 -15.57
CA PRO A 302 16.76 -2.29 -16.74
C PRO A 302 17.31 -0.87 -16.59
N GLY A 303 18.63 -0.70 -16.69
CA GLY A 303 19.32 0.59 -16.60
C GLY A 303 19.76 1.01 -15.19
N VAL A 304 19.50 0.20 -14.15
CA VAL A 304 20.02 0.50 -12.80
C VAL A 304 21.49 0.11 -12.70
N GLN A 305 22.27 0.94 -11.99
CA GLN A 305 23.72 0.70 -11.79
C GLN A 305 24.05 -0.08 -10.51
N TYR A 306 23.10 -0.22 -9.58
CA TYR A 306 23.31 -0.91 -8.32
C TYR A 306 23.29 -2.44 -8.50
N LEU A 307 24.09 -3.11 -7.67
CA LEU A 307 24.17 -4.56 -7.63
C LEU A 307 23.61 -5.09 -6.30
N PRO A 308 22.98 -6.28 -6.29
CA PRO A 308 22.55 -6.93 -5.06
C PRO A 308 23.75 -7.39 -4.23
N THR A 309 23.63 -7.25 -2.92
CA THR A 309 24.57 -7.84 -1.96
C THR A 309 24.44 -9.36 -1.98
N GLU A 310 25.57 -10.07 -1.87
CA GLU A 310 25.57 -11.52 -1.82
C GLU A 310 24.87 -12.05 -0.57
N ARG A 311 24.19 -13.17 -0.70
CA ARG A 311 23.40 -13.76 0.39
C ARG A 311 24.24 -13.96 1.66
N LYS A 312 25.45 -14.44 1.53
CA LYS A 312 26.39 -14.67 2.63
C LYS A 312 26.71 -13.38 3.40
N GLU A 313 26.87 -12.26 2.69
CA GLU A 313 27.15 -10.96 3.32
C GLU A 313 25.87 -10.39 3.98
N MET A 314 24.70 -10.60 3.39
CA MET A 314 23.43 -10.25 4.04
C MET A 314 23.23 -11.03 5.36
N GLU A 315 23.63 -12.30 5.40
CA GLU A 315 23.55 -13.14 6.59
C GLU A 315 24.51 -12.68 7.68
N LYS A 316 25.74 -12.32 7.34
CA LYS A 316 26.71 -11.71 8.27
C LYS A 316 26.19 -10.39 8.85
N PHE A 317 25.67 -9.52 7.99
CA PHE A 317 25.06 -8.25 8.39
C PHE A 317 23.89 -8.47 9.34
N GLY A 318 22.98 -9.38 9.00
CA GLY A 318 21.84 -9.75 9.82
C GLY A 318 22.24 -10.35 11.17
N LYS A 319 23.30 -11.16 11.19
CA LYS A 319 23.83 -11.76 12.43
C LYS A 319 24.34 -10.70 13.40
N ILE A 320 25.06 -9.68 12.95
CA ILE A 320 25.53 -8.57 13.81
C ILE A 320 24.33 -7.90 14.52
N ILE A 321 23.23 -7.68 13.80
CA ILE A 321 22.02 -7.07 14.37
C ILE A 321 21.36 -8.03 15.37
N GLN A 322 21.27 -9.32 15.05
CA GLN A 322 20.70 -10.35 15.92
C GLN A 322 21.52 -10.56 17.19
N ASP A 323 22.84 -10.63 17.08
CA ASP A 323 23.75 -10.75 18.21
C ASP A 323 23.68 -9.51 19.16
N SER A 324 23.22 -8.36 18.63
CA SER A 324 22.93 -7.16 19.39
C SER A 324 21.52 -7.15 20.03
N GLY A 325 20.76 -8.26 19.95
CA GLY A 325 19.44 -8.42 20.58
C GLY A 325 18.24 -7.92 19.77
N TYR A 326 18.43 -7.59 18.49
CA TYR A 326 17.36 -7.09 17.63
C TYR A 326 16.84 -8.14 16.64
N ILE A 327 15.59 -8.00 16.23
CA ILE A 327 15.00 -8.84 15.18
C ILE A 327 15.47 -8.33 13.82
N ALA A 328 16.23 -9.14 13.12
CA ALA A 328 16.62 -8.92 11.71
C ALA A 328 16.12 -10.10 10.86
N THR A 329 15.33 -9.79 9.84
CA THR A 329 14.76 -10.77 8.90
C THR A 329 15.31 -10.50 7.51
N ILE A 330 15.85 -11.53 6.83
CA ILE A 330 16.22 -11.42 5.42
C ILE A 330 15.03 -11.85 4.58
N ARG A 331 14.38 -10.89 3.90
CA ARG A 331 13.23 -11.17 3.03
C ARG A 331 13.70 -11.82 1.72
N ARG A 332 13.04 -12.91 1.37
CA ARG A 332 13.17 -13.47 0.02
C ARG A 332 12.32 -12.64 -0.94
N SER A 333 12.94 -12.18 -2.01
CA SER A 333 12.21 -11.48 -3.07
C SER A 333 11.31 -12.46 -3.82
N ARG A 334 10.09 -12.02 -4.13
CA ARG A 334 9.08 -12.76 -4.85
C ARG A 334 8.72 -12.04 -6.15
N GLY A 335 8.33 -12.79 -7.17
CA GLY A 335 7.91 -12.23 -8.45
C GLY A 335 9.01 -11.51 -9.23
N LYS A 336 10.29 -11.87 -9.05
CA LYS A 336 11.42 -11.23 -9.74
C LYS A 336 11.32 -11.37 -11.27
N ASP A 337 10.91 -12.52 -11.75
CA ASP A 337 10.76 -12.89 -13.16
C ASP A 337 9.69 -12.09 -13.90
N ILE A 338 8.74 -11.52 -13.16
CA ILE A 338 7.67 -10.67 -13.69
C ILE A 338 7.83 -9.18 -13.32
N PHE A 339 8.98 -8.76 -12.81
CA PHE A 339 9.19 -7.41 -12.26
C PHE A 339 8.12 -7.02 -11.23
N GLY A 340 7.75 -7.97 -10.37
CA GLY A 340 6.76 -7.79 -9.29
C GLY A 340 7.38 -7.60 -7.91
N ALA A 341 8.72 -7.66 -7.76
CA ALA A 341 9.39 -7.50 -6.50
C ALA A 341 9.47 -6.03 -6.06
N CYS A 342 9.76 -5.82 -4.76
CA CYS A 342 9.89 -4.47 -4.20
C CYS A 342 10.88 -3.61 -5.00
N GLY A 343 10.48 -2.40 -5.35
CA GLY A 343 11.28 -1.44 -6.11
C GLY A 343 11.26 -1.65 -7.64
N GLN A 344 10.56 -2.68 -8.17
CA GLN A 344 10.54 -2.97 -9.62
C GLN A 344 9.32 -2.43 -10.36
N LEU A 345 8.27 -1.99 -9.66
CA LEU A 345 7.01 -1.55 -10.28
C LEU A 345 7.20 -0.26 -11.09
N LYS A 346 6.63 -0.23 -12.30
CA LYS A 346 6.63 0.94 -13.18
C LYS A 346 5.60 0.78 -14.29
N THR A 347 4.90 1.86 -14.63
CA THR A 347 3.96 1.89 -15.75
C THR A 347 4.42 2.85 -16.84
N SER A 348 3.75 2.82 -17.99
CA SER A 348 3.99 3.74 -19.09
C SER A 348 3.27 5.09 -18.95
N SER A 349 2.44 5.26 -17.93
CA SER A 349 1.68 6.48 -17.71
C SER A 349 2.59 7.72 -17.60
N LYS A 350 2.22 8.79 -18.32
CA LYS A 350 2.94 10.06 -18.33
C LYS A 350 1.97 11.20 -18.03
N LYS A 351 2.48 12.25 -17.38
CA LYS A 351 1.70 13.46 -17.12
C LYS A 351 1.28 14.08 -18.46
N LYS A 352 -0.04 14.15 -18.71
CA LYS A 352 -0.57 14.89 -19.86
C LYS A 352 -0.44 16.38 -19.55
N PHE A 353 0.38 17.08 -20.30
CA PHE A 353 0.36 18.55 -20.30
C PHE A 353 -0.90 18.96 -21.05
N LYS A 354 -1.84 19.64 -20.39
CA LYS A 354 -2.86 20.40 -21.09
C LYS A 354 -2.12 21.60 -21.66
N PHE A 355 -1.93 21.64 -22.98
CA PHE A 355 -1.65 22.90 -23.64
C PHE A 355 -2.90 23.76 -23.46
N ILE A 356 -2.74 24.86 -22.73
CA ILE A 356 -3.75 25.91 -22.57
C ILE A 356 -3.76 26.74 -23.83
#